data_103c7bc8d6a62085aa15112fe0bdf2f7
#
_entry.id   103c7bc8d6a62085aa15112fe0bdf2f7
#
_cell.length_a   1.000
_cell.length_b   1.000
_cell.length_c   1.000
_cell.angle_alpha   90.00
_cell.angle_beta   90.00
_cell.angle_gamma   90.00
#
_symmetry.space_group_name_H-M   'P 1'
#
loop_
_entity.id
_entity.type
_entity.pdbx_description
1 polymer ?
#
loop_
_entity_poly.entity_id
_entity_poly.type
_entity_poly.pdbx_seq_one_letter_code
_entity_poly.pdbx_strand_id
1 'polypeptide(L)'
;MLEYINDPNDIKQIQPEDYKLLAKDIRRFLLRNVSRTGGHLASNLGIVELTMALHLVLDFPKDQLIFDVGHQSYVHKILTGRKNGFENLRQFHGMSGFPKRKESDCDAFHSGHSSMSLSAALGMVTARDINHTDETIVAVIGDGALSGGMAYEALNNMARLRKEKKNLIIILNDNKMSIAENVGGMSAYLNKVRTRKEYVAFKGNVEQSLLRIPGIGKELTTILKKSKDSIKQLFVPGMYFEDMGITYVGPIDGHNVPLMVDTLNRAKQLDEPIIIHVVTKKGKGYRPAEQNPAKFHGISPFSLKTGEVLKKSDNPSNTAVFSDTLIKEAKKDKKIVAVTAAIGPPHCIPIRFTATNNEIAYTILPQSMAVKSEIYVPIFFLLNLNVLYIKPLTNPY
;
A
#
# COMPACT_ATOMS: atom_id res chain seq x y z
N MET A 1 -24.29 11.37 -6.63
CA MET A 1 -23.18 11.49 -7.61
C MET A 1 -22.68 10.14 -8.10
N LEU A 2 -22.71 9.09 -7.27
CA LEU A 2 -22.20 7.76 -7.67
C LEU A 2 -23.04 7.08 -8.76
N GLU A 3 -24.28 7.47 -8.96
CA GLU A 3 -25.18 7.03 -10.04
C GLU A 3 -24.66 7.37 -11.44
N TYR A 4 -23.85 8.43 -11.57
CA TYR A 4 -23.25 8.86 -12.84
C TYR A 4 -21.98 8.09 -13.21
N ILE A 5 -21.46 7.25 -12.32
CA ILE A 5 -20.26 6.43 -12.54
C ILE A 5 -20.71 5.02 -12.93
N ASN A 6 -20.74 4.69 -14.21
CA ASN A 6 -21.18 3.38 -14.73
C ASN A 6 -20.10 2.67 -15.56
N ASP A 7 -19.23 3.45 -16.18
CA ASP A 7 -18.16 2.95 -17.04
C ASP A 7 -16.79 3.53 -16.64
N PRO A 8 -15.69 2.94 -17.09
CA PRO A 8 -14.36 3.55 -16.94
C PRO A 8 -14.34 4.96 -17.52
N ASN A 9 -13.65 5.87 -16.85
CA ASN A 9 -13.49 7.29 -17.21
C ASN A 9 -14.72 8.20 -16.99
N ASP A 10 -15.88 7.71 -16.57
CA ASP A 10 -17.05 8.56 -16.27
C ASP A 10 -16.73 9.64 -15.22
N ILE A 11 -15.81 9.35 -14.29
CA ILE A 11 -15.39 10.34 -13.27
C ILE A 11 -14.83 11.64 -13.89
N LYS A 12 -14.33 11.60 -15.13
CA LYS A 12 -13.79 12.78 -15.82
C LYS A 12 -14.86 13.79 -16.19
N GLN A 13 -16.13 13.39 -16.17
CA GLN A 13 -17.28 14.26 -16.41
C GLN A 13 -17.74 15.00 -15.15
N ILE A 14 -17.27 14.57 -13.96
CA ILE A 14 -17.63 15.17 -12.67
C ILE A 14 -16.88 16.48 -12.49
N GLN A 15 -17.60 17.55 -12.12
CA GLN A 15 -17.00 18.86 -11.90
C GLN A 15 -16.18 18.90 -10.59
N PRO A 16 -15.12 19.71 -10.50
CA PRO A 16 -14.26 19.77 -9.31
C PRO A 16 -15.01 20.12 -8.01
N GLU A 17 -16.07 20.88 -8.10
CA GLU A 17 -16.93 21.28 -6.98
C GLU A 17 -17.60 20.07 -6.33
N ASP A 18 -17.87 19.02 -7.13
CA ASP A 18 -18.58 17.81 -6.71
C ASP A 18 -17.66 16.69 -6.21
N TYR A 19 -16.34 16.85 -6.29
CA TYR A 19 -15.39 15.80 -5.86
C TYR A 19 -15.59 15.41 -4.39
N LYS A 20 -15.88 16.37 -3.51
CA LYS A 20 -16.14 16.10 -2.08
C LYS A 20 -17.41 15.29 -1.89
N LEU A 21 -18.44 15.58 -2.68
CA LEU A 21 -19.71 14.85 -2.65
C LEU A 21 -19.54 13.43 -3.17
N LEU A 22 -18.87 13.26 -4.30
CA LEU A 22 -18.55 11.94 -4.85
C LEU A 22 -17.74 11.09 -3.86
N ALA A 23 -16.69 11.65 -3.25
CA ALA A 23 -15.88 10.95 -2.24
C ALA A 23 -16.73 10.50 -1.03
N LYS A 24 -17.68 11.32 -0.59
CA LYS A 24 -18.65 10.97 0.47
C LYS A 24 -19.57 9.83 0.05
N ASP A 25 -20.07 9.85 -1.19
CA ASP A 25 -20.97 8.82 -1.72
C ASP A 25 -20.23 7.49 -1.90
N ILE A 26 -18.99 7.50 -2.40
CA ILE A 26 -18.13 6.31 -2.48
C ILE A 26 -17.92 5.71 -1.08
N ARG A 27 -17.60 6.51 -0.06
CA ARG A 27 -17.45 6.02 1.32
C ARG A 27 -18.73 5.41 1.86
N ARG A 28 -19.87 6.07 1.63
CA ARG A 28 -21.19 5.55 2.04
C ARG A 28 -21.48 4.22 1.36
N PHE A 29 -21.18 4.10 0.07
CA PHE A 29 -21.33 2.87 -0.70
C PHE A 29 -20.43 1.73 -0.14
N LEU A 30 -19.16 2.01 0.11
CA LEU A 30 -18.23 1.05 0.71
C LEU A 30 -18.70 0.58 2.08
N LEU A 31 -19.11 1.49 2.95
CA LEU A 31 -19.63 1.17 4.28
C LEU A 31 -20.84 0.26 4.20
N ARG A 32 -21.82 0.60 3.34
CA ARG A 32 -23.05 -0.18 3.17
C ARG A 32 -22.79 -1.60 2.68
N ASN A 33 -21.91 -1.76 1.72
CA ASN A 33 -21.65 -3.08 1.12
C ASN A 33 -20.69 -3.91 1.98
N VAL A 34 -19.55 -3.37 2.39
CA VAL A 34 -18.56 -4.11 3.18
C VAL A 34 -19.08 -4.48 4.57
N SER A 35 -20.01 -3.71 5.16
CA SER A 35 -20.68 -4.12 6.40
C SER A 35 -21.49 -5.42 6.26
N ARG A 36 -21.97 -5.73 5.05
CA ARG A 36 -22.77 -6.92 4.74
C ARG A 36 -21.92 -8.10 4.31
N THR A 37 -20.93 -7.88 3.46
CA THR A 37 -20.11 -8.93 2.86
C THR A 37 -18.83 -9.23 3.65
N GLY A 38 -18.39 -8.29 4.50
CA GLY A 38 -17.03 -8.25 4.99
C GLY A 38 -16.06 -7.75 3.92
N GLY A 39 -14.80 -7.49 4.30
CA GLY A 39 -13.76 -7.06 3.37
C GLY A 39 -12.73 -6.12 3.98
N HIS A 40 -11.90 -5.52 3.11
CA HIS A 40 -10.86 -4.58 3.50
C HIS A 40 -11.44 -3.16 3.55
N LEU A 41 -11.92 -2.73 4.72
CA LEU A 41 -12.63 -1.47 4.84
C LEU A 41 -11.70 -0.26 5.04
N ALA A 42 -10.87 -0.31 6.08
CA ALA A 42 -10.08 0.86 6.49
C ALA A 42 -9.11 1.35 5.41
N SER A 43 -8.48 0.43 4.70
CA SER A 43 -7.56 0.75 3.59
C SER A 43 -8.28 1.43 2.44
N ASN A 44 -9.47 0.95 2.07
CA ASN A 44 -10.27 1.52 0.99
C ASN A 44 -10.85 2.90 1.36
N LEU A 45 -11.31 3.10 2.60
CA LEU A 45 -11.78 4.40 3.06
C LEU A 45 -10.67 5.46 3.05
N GLY A 46 -9.43 5.05 3.30
CA GLY A 46 -8.26 5.94 3.33
C GLY A 46 -7.80 6.41 1.96
N ILE A 47 -8.08 5.67 0.90
CA ILE A 47 -7.52 5.92 -0.44
C ILE A 47 -8.53 6.50 -1.45
N VAL A 48 -9.73 6.90 -0.99
CA VAL A 48 -10.80 7.33 -1.88
C VAL A 48 -10.38 8.48 -2.78
N GLU A 49 -9.95 9.60 -2.21
CA GLU A 49 -9.57 10.79 -2.99
C GLU A 49 -8.33 10.55 -3.86
N LEU A 50 -7.34 9.79 -3.35
CA LEU A 50 -6.18 9.40 -4.16
C LEU A 50 -6.59 8.57 -5.37
N THR A 51 -7.47 7.58 -5.21
CA THR A 51 -7.94 6.77 -6.33
C THR A 51 -8.78 7.59 -7.31
N MET A 52 -9.61 8.52 -6.81
CA MET A 52 -10.33 9.48 -7.67
C MET A 52 -9.36 10.31 -8.52
N ALA A 53 -8.30 10.86 -7.92
CA ALA A 53 -7.31 11.65 -8.64
C ALA A 53 -6.59 10.82 -9.72
N LEU A 54 -6.24 9.57 -9.43
CA LEU A 54 -5.68 8.65 -10.41
C LEU A 54 -6.63 8.42 -11.60
N HIS A 55 -7.93 8.22 -11.34
CA HIS A 55 -8.92 8.01 -12.38
C HIS A 55 -9.27 9.29 -13.18
N LEU A 56 -9.06 10.47 -12.61
CA LEU A 56 -9.21 11.75 -13.33
C LEU A 56 -8.07 11.97 -14.34
N VAL A 57 -6.88 11.40 -14.08
CA VAL A 57 -5.67 11.62 -14.88
C VAL A 57 -5.38 10.47 -15.85
N LEU A 58 -5.68 9.24 -15.46
CA LEU A 58 -5.41 8.05 -16.26
C LEU A 58 -6.58 7.71 -17.19
N ASP A 59 -6.27 7.13 -18.35
CA ASP A 59 -7.23 6.67 -19.35
C ASP A 59 -7.35 5.14 -19.31
N PHE A 60 -8.44 4.63 -18.76
CA PHE A 60 -8.68 3.19 -18.69
C PHE A 60 -9.44 2.67 -19.90
N PRO A 61 -9.11 1.46 -20.39
CA PRO A 61 -8.12 0.50 -19.89
C PRO A 61 -6.69 0.69 -20.43
N LYS A 62 -6.41 1.77 -21.20
CA LYS A 62 -5.09 2.00 -21.82
C LYS A 62 -3.99 2.11 -20.76
N ASP A 63 -4.14 3.05 -19.82
CA ASP A 63 -3.16 3.28 -18.77
C ASP A 63 -3.20 2.17 -17.72
N GLN A 64 -2.03 1.81 -17.17
CA GLN A 64 -1.87 0.66 -16.29
C GLN A 64 -1.72 1.10 -14.84
N LEU A 65 -2.67 0.71 -13.98
CA LEU A 65 -2.68 1.00 -12.55
C LEU A 65 -2.51 -0.28 -11.74
N ILE A 66 -1.40 -0.38 -11.00
CA ILE A 66 -1.07 -1.55 -10.18
C ILE A 66 -1.17 -1.18 -8.71
N PHE A 67 -1.99 -1.89 -7.95
CA PHE A 67 -2.06 -1.77 -6.50
C PHE A 67 -1.21 -2.85 -5.83
N ASP A 68 -0.25 -2.45 -5.00
CA ASP A 68 0.50 -3.39 -4.17
C ASP A 68 -0.45 -4.10 -3.20
N VAL A 69 -0.30 -5.41 -3.02
CA VAL A 69 -1.30 -6.28 -2.39
C VAL A 69 -2.65 -6.27 -3.12
N GLY A 70 -3.19 -5.09 -3.43
CA GLY A 70 -4.46 -4.91 -4.14
C GLY A 70 -5.72 -4.91 -3.25
N HIS A 71 -5.57 -5.03 -1.93
CA HIS A 71 -6.68 -5.03 -0.99
C HIS A 71 -7.39 -3.66 -0.88
N GLN A 72 -6.75 -2.58 -1.33
CA GLN A 72 -7.27 -1.20 -1.38
C GLN A 72 -7.84 -0.80 -2.75
N SER A 73 -8.21 -1.76 -3.61
CA SER A 73 -8.66 -1.52 -4.98
C SER A 73 -10.18 -1.36 -5.14
N TYR A 74 -10.95 -1.33 -4.05
CA TYR A 74 -12.41 -1.27 -4.16
C TYR A 74 -12.92 0.01 -4.83
N VAL A 75 -12.26 1.14 -4.55
CA VAL A 75 -12.60 2.41 -5.21
C VAL A 75 -12.33 2.34 -6.71
N HIS A 76 -11.22 1.72 -7.13
CA HIS A 76 -10.93 1.44 -8.54
C HIS A 76 -12.02 0.57 -9.19
N LYS A 77 -12.48 -0.49 -8.51
CA LYS A 77 -13.60 -1.32 -9.01
C LYS A 77 -14.90 -0.53 -9.17
N ILE A 78 -15.19 0.38 -8.23
CA ILE A 78 -16.36 1.27 -8.31
C ILE A 78 -16.23 2.18 -9.54
N LEU A 79 -15.08 2.83 -9.71
CA LEU A 79 -14.84 3.81 -10.77
C LEU A 79 -14.65 3.20 -12.16
N THR A 80 -14.57 1.87 -12.24
CA THR A 80 -14.56 1.09 -13.49
C THR A 80 -15.87 0.34 -13.73
N GLY A 81 -17.00 0.86 -13.21
CA GLY A 81 -18.35 0.39 -13.52
C GLY A 81 -18.82 -0.85 -12.75
N ARG A 82 -18.00 -1.41 -11.84
CA ARG A 82 -18.29 -2.70 -11.17
C ARG A 82 -19.09 -2.58 -9.86
N LYS A 83 -19.88 -1.52 -9.70
CA LYS A 83 -20.69 -1.29 -8.48
C LYS A 83 -21.58 -2.47 -8.10
N ASN A 84 -22.24 -3.07 -9.08
CA ASN A 84 -23.21 -4.15 -8.85
C ASN A 84 -22.56 -5.43 -8.29
N GLY A 85 -21.27 -5.67 -8.57
CA GLY A 85 -20.52 -6.80 -8.04
C GLY A 85 -20.28 -6.75 -6.54
N PHE A 86 -20.48 -5.59 -5.90
CA PHE A 86 -20.25 -5.43 -4.46
C PHE A 86 -21.28 -6.18 -3.58
N GLU A 87 -22.43 -6.54 -4.11
CA GLU A 87 -23.42 -7.35 -3.38
C GLU A 87 -22.84 -8.73 -3.03
N ASN A 88 -21.98 -9.28 -3.90
CA ASN A 88 -21.31 -10.57 -3.76
C ASN A 88 -19.79 -10.43 -3.60
N LEU A 89 -19.32 -9.29 -3.08
CA LEU A 89 -17.89 -9.07 -2.86
C LEU A 89 -17.30 -10.14 -1.93
N ARG A 90 -16.24 -10.83 -2.37
CA ARG A 90 -15.54 -11.90 -1.63
C ARG A 90 -16.42 -13.13 -1.31
N GLN A 91 -17.57 -13.26 -1.94
CA GLN A 91 -18.39 -14.45 -1.86
C GLN A 91 -17.99 -15.47 -2.92
N PHE A 92 -18.39 -16.73 -2.75
CA PHE A 92 -18.17 -17.78 -3.75
C PHE A 92 -18.84 -17.39 -5.07
N HIS A 93 -18.12 -17.50 -6.17
CA HIS A 93 -18.53 -16.98 -7.50
C HIS A 93 -18.82 -15.48 -7.57
N GLY A 94 -18.53 -14.71 -6.52
CA GLY A 94 -18.69 -13.26 -6.50
C GLY A 94 -17.41 -12.53 -6.92
N MET A 95 -17.50 -11.20 -6.85
CA MET A 95 -16.38 -10.30 -7.17
C MET A 95 -15.22 -10.48 -6.17
N SER A 96 -14.00 -10.55 -6.68
CA SER A 96 -12.78 -10.65 -5.88
C SER A 96 -12.54 -9.41 -5.01
N GLY A 97 -11.99 -9.61 -3.82
CA GLY A 97 -11.45 -8.52 -2.99
C GLY A 97 -10.11 -7.96 -3.45
N PHE A 98 -9.59 -8.40 -4.59
CA PHE A 98 -8.32 -7.97 -5.21
C PHE A 98 -8.52 -7.74 -6.71
N PRO A 99 -7.65 -6.96 -7.37
CA PRO A 99 -7.69 -6.83 -8.84
C PRO A 99 -7.53 -8.17 -9.53
N LYS A 100 -8.32 -8.41 -10.57
CA LYS A 100 -8.25 -9.61 -11.42
C LYS A 100 -8.54 -9.27 -12.87
N ARG A 101 -7.61 -9.52 -13.77
CA ARG A 101 -7.77 -9.32 -15.22
C ARG A 101 -8.98 -10.05 -15.83
N LYS A 102 -9.40 -11.16 -15.20
CA LYS A 102 -10.61 -11.88 -15.63
C LYS A 102 -11.92 -11.13 -15.30
N GLU A 103 -11.87 -10.14 -14.39
CA GLU A 103 -13.04 -9.35 -14.03
C GLU A 103 -13.15 -8.04 -14.84
N SER A 104 -12.01 -7.50 -15.30
CA SER A 104 -11.98 -6.24 -16.03
C SER A 104 -10.61 -6.03 -16.70
N ASP A 105 -10.60 -5.49 -17.91
CA ASP A 105 -9.39 -5.06 -18.62
C ASP A 105 -8.72 -3.85 -17.93
N CYS A 106 -9.44 -3.16 -17.04
CA CYS A 106 -8.87 -2.10 -16.21
C CYS A 106 -8.00 -2.62 -15.06
N ASP A 107 -8.06 -3.91 -14.74
CA ASP A 107 -7.21 -4.53 -13.71
C ASP A 107 -5.87 -4.96 -14.35
N ALA A 108 -4.87 -4.10 -14.31
CA ALA A 108 -3.58 -4.30 -14.98
C ALA A 108 -2.84 -5.57 -14.54
N PHE A 109 -2.99 -5.99 -13.29
CA PHE A 109 -2.24 -7.11 -12.70
C PHE A 109 -3.03 -7.89 -11.66
N HIS A 110 -2.84 -9.22 -11.63
CA HIS A 110 -3.35 -10.06 -10.54
C HIS A 110 -2.50 -9.83 -9.30
N SER A 111 -3.05 -9.18 -8.28
CA SER A 111 -2.34 -8.91 -7.03
C SER A 111 -2.91 -9.71 -5.85
N GLY A 112 -2.21 -9.70 -4.73
CA GLY A 112 -2.53 -10.42 -3.50
C GLY A 112 -1.34 -10.46 -2.55
N HIS A 113 -0.12 -10.38 -3.07
CA HIS A 113 1.12 -10.31 -2.31
C HIS A 113 1.62 -8.90 -2.13
N SER A 114 2.31 -8.63 -1.02
CA SER A 114 2.97 -7.35 -0.76
C SER A 114 4.31 -7.23 -1.51
N SER A 115 4.73 -6.00 -1.74
CA SER A 115 6.05 -5.60 -2.25
C SER A 115 6.33 -5.97 -3.72
N MET A 116 5.31 -6.42 -4.48
CA MET A 116 5.47 -6.91 -5.85
C MET A 116 5.13 -5.87 -6.93
N SER A 117 4.38 -4.82 -6.58
CA SER A 117 3.85 -3.85 -7.55
C SER A 117 4.93 -3.14 -8.34
N LEU A 118 6.05 -2.79 -7.70
CA LEU A 118 7.15 -2.08 -8.34
C LEU A 118 7.86 -2.94 -9.39
N SER A 119 8.07 -4.24 -9.10
CA SER A 119 8.66 -5.18 -10.05
C SER A 119 7.73 -5.42 -11.25
N ALA A 120 6.42 -5.56 -10.99
CA ALA A 120 5.42 -5.70 -12.06
C ALA A 120 5.38 -4.44 -12.95
N ALA A 121 5.40 -3.24 -12.34
CA ALA A 121 5.42 -1.98 -13.07
C ALA A 121 6.69 -1.83 -13.93
N LEU A 122 7.86 -2.21 -13.44
CA LEU A 122 9.10 -2.24 -14.21
C LEU A 122 8.99 -3.16 -15.43
N GLY A 123 8.41 -4.34 -15.25
CA GLY A 123 8.14 -5.26 -16.36
C GLY A 123 7.22 -4.64 -17.41
N MET A 124 6.16 -3.93 -16.99
CA MET A 124 5.24 -3.25 -17.90
C MET A 124 5.91 -2.08 -18.63
N VAL A 125 6.75 -1.27 -17.96
CA VAL A 125 7.56 -0.23 -18.63
C VAL A 125 8.44 -0.84 -19.70
N THR A 126 9.10 -1.95 -19.41
CA THR A 126 9.94 -2.65 -20.38
C THR A 126 9.12 -3.19 -21.57
N ALA A 127 7.95 -3.76 -21.30
CA ALA A 127 7.05 -4.25 -22.34
C ALA A 127 6.51 -3.12 -23.22
N ARG A 128 6.08 -2.01 -22.62
CA ARG A 128 5.67 -0.78 -23.32
C ARG A 128 6.73 -0.33 -24.31
N ASP A 129 7.98 -0.26 -23.85
CA ASP A 129 9.08 0.26 -24.65
C ASP A 129 9.45 -0.71 -25.81
N ILE A 130 9.39 -2.03 -25.58
CA ILE A 130 9.60 -3.03 -26.62
C ILE A 130 8.49 -2.98 -27.69
N ASN A 131 7.26 -2.78 -27.24
CA ASN A 131 6.09 -2.71 -28.12
C ASN A 131 5.88 -1.32 -28.76
N HIS A 132 6.69 -0.32 -28.39
CA HIS A 132 6.57 1.07 -28.82
C HIS A 132 5.16 1.65 -28.56
N THR A 133 4.58 1.32 -27.43
CA THR A 133 3.31 1.87 -26.94
C THR A 133 3.53 3.03 -25.97
N ASP A 134 2.47 3.76 -25.60
CA ASP A 134 2.59 5.05 -24.87
C ASP A 134 1.73 5.12 -23.59
N GLU A 135 1.27 3.95 -23.09
CA GLU A 135 0.49 3.90 -21.86
C GLU A 135 1.28 4.42 -20.64
N THR A 136 0.57 5.15 -19.78
CA THR A 136 1.10 5.56 -18.48
C THR A 136 1.05 4.39 -17.51
N ILE A 137 2.17 4.13 -16.81
CA ILE A 137 2.25 3.05 -15.83
C ILE A 137 2.39 3.65 -14.44
N VAL A 138 1.45 3.28 -13.56
CA VAL A 138 1.40 3.76 -12.18
C VAL A 138 1.37 2.59 -11.21
N ALA A 139 2.27 2.57 -10.23
CA ALA A 139 2.25 1.62 -9.12
C ALA A 139 1.90 2.33 -7.81
N VAL A 140 0.88 1.84 -7.10
CA VAL A 140 0.51 2.31 -5.76
C VAL A 140 1.02 1.32 -4.74
N ILE A 141 1.96 1.76 -3.90
CA ILE A 141 2.55 0.94 -2.84
C ILE A 141 2.35 1.60 -1.47
N GLY A 142 1.95 0.81 -0.48
CA GLY A 142 1.86 1.27 0.91
C GLY A 142 3.23 1.36 1.58
N ASP A 143 3.35 2.24 2.57
CA ASP A 143 4.55 2.43 3.39
C ASP A 143 5.02 1.13 4.06
N GLY A 144 4.10 0.26 4.49
CA GLY A 144 4.43 -1.06 4.99
C GLY A 144 4.99 -2.00 3.93
N ALA A 145 4.40 -2.04 2.73
CA ALA A 145 4.86 -2.90 1.64
C ALA A 145 6.20 -2.46 1.04
N LEU A 146 6.52 -1.17 1.12
CA LEU A 146 7.81 -0.64 0.66
C LEU A 146 9.01 -1.20 1.47
N SER A 147 8.79 -1.73 2.66
CA SER A 147 9.86 -2.34 3.48
C SER A 147 10.27 -3.75 3.01
N GLY A 148 9.58 -4.37 2.07
CA GLY A 148 9.88 -5.72 1.57
C GLY A 148 11.02 -5.75 0.57
N GLY A 149 11.81 -6.85 0.58
CA GLY A 149 13.02 -7.03 -0.26
C GLY A 149 12.75 -6.85 -1.75
N MET A 150 11.67 -7.40 -2.28
CA MET A 150 11.30 -7.24 -3.70
C MET A 150 11.10 -5.78 -4.11
N ALA A 151 10.55 -4.94 -3.21
CA ALA A 151 10.42 -3.51 -3.47
C ALA A 151 11.79 -2.83 -3.60
N TYR A 152 12.75 -3.20 -2.74
CA TYR A 152 14.13 -2.67 -2.82
C TYR A 152 14.86 -3.14 -4.08
N GLU A 153 14.68 -4.39 -4.49
CA GLU A 153 15.23 -4.89 -5.75
C GLU A 153 14.70 -4.11 -6.96
N ALA A 154 13.39 -3.83 -6.97
CA ALA A 154 12.77 -3.02 -8.00
C ALA A 154 13.32 -1.58 -7.99
N LEU A 155 13.39 -0.92 -6.82
CA LEU A 155 13.96 0.43 -6.69
C LEU A 155 15.40 0.48 -7.20
N ASN A 156 16.22 -0.52 -6.86
CA ASN A 156 17.60 -0.61 -7.35
C ASN A 156 17.68 -0.68 -8.89
N ASN A 157 16.74 -1.39 -9.53
CA ASN A 157 16.68 -1.47 -10.99
C ASN A 157 16.13 -0.20 -11.66
N MET A 158 15.35 0.62 -10.93
CA MET A 158 14.74 1.85 -11.49
C MET A 158 15.75 2.93 -11.85
N ALA A 159 16.94 2.92 -11.24
CA ALA A 159 18.01 3.84 -11.60
C ALA A 159 18.37 3.80 -13.11
N ARG A 160 18.15 2.64 -13.76
CA ARG A 160 18.33 2.48 -15.21
C ARG A 160 17.32 3.31 -16.00
N LEU A 161 16.06 3.37 -15.56
CA LEU A 161 14.98 4.09 -16.26
C LEU A 161 15.32 5.57 -16.45
N ARG A 162 15.98 6.19 -15.47
CA ARG A 162 16.40 7.59 -15.56
C ARG A 162 17.42 7.80 -16.70
N LYS A 163 18.39 6.88 -16.83
CA LYS A 163 19.39 6.93 -17.91
C LYS A 163 18.76 6.72 -19.28
N GLU A 164 17.74 5.88 -19.33
CA GLU A 164 17.02 5.53 -20.55
C GLU A 164 15.87 6.52 -20.88
N LYS A 165 15.67 7.56 -20.04
CA LYS A 165 14.58 8.55 -20.15
C LYS A 165 13.20 7.89 -20.22
N LYS A 166 12.90 7.03 -19.26
CA LYS A 166 11.65 6.26 -19.19
C LYS A 166 10.82 6.65 -17.98
N ASN A 167 9.56 6.99 -18.21
CA ASN A 167 8.63 7.35 -17.15
C ASN A 167 8.07 6.12 -16.43
N LEU A 168 8.03 6.20 -15.10
CA LEU A 168 7.28 5.32 -14.21
C LEU A 168 6.83 6.13 -13.00
N ILE A 169 5.52 6.16 -12.73
CA ILE A 169 4.96 6.87 -11.59
C ILE A 169 4.73 5.90 -10.43
N ILE A 170 5.30 6.20 -9.28
CA ILE A 170 5.12 5.43 -8.04
C ILE A 170 4.40 6.31 -7.04
N ILE A 171 3.25 5.84 -6.55
CA ILE A 171 2.52 6.48 -5.46
C ILE A 171 2.88 5.76 -4.18
N LEU A 172 3.67 6.39 -3.32
CA LEU A 172 3.92 5.92 -1.96
C LEU A 172 2.78 6.42 -1.06
N ASN A 173 1.83 5.53 -0.80
CA ASN A 173 0.69 5.82 0.08
C ASN A 173 1.08 5.58 1.54
N ASP A 174 1.41 6.65 2.24
CA ASP A 174 1.86 6.62 3.64
C ASP A 174 0.69 6.94 4.59
N ASN A 175 0.27 5.94 5.34
CA ASN A 175 -0.75 6.08 6.39
C ASN A 175 -0.23 5.65 7.78
N LYS A 176 1.06 5.46 7.94
CA LYS A 176 1.80 5.05 9.16
C LYS A 176 1.52 3.63 9.63
N MET A 177 0.74 2.87 8.86
CA MET A 177 0.29 1.54 9.30
C MET A 177 0.26 0.56 8.15
N SER A 178 0.76 -0.64 8.41
CA SER A 178 0.37 -1.84 7.67
C SER A 178 -0.88 -2.48 8.33
N ILE A 179 -0.80 -3.70 8.84
CA ILE A 179 -1.82 -4.26 9.75
C ILE A 179 -1.65 -3.65 11.14
N ALA A 180 -0.40 -3.50 11.59
CA ALA A 180 0.03 -2.80 12.81
C ALA A 180 0.85 -1.55 12.45
N GLU A 181 1.36 -0.83 13.46
CA GLU A 181 2.31 0.25 13.24
C GLU A 181 3.58 -0.26 12.55
N ASN A 182 4.06 0.49 11.57
CA ASN A 182 5.26 0.13 10.84
C ASN A 182 6.51 0.32 11.70
N VAL A 183 7.47 -0.60 11.55
CA VAL A 183 8.74 -0.59 12.28
C VAL A 183 9.92 -0.62 11.30
N GLY A 184 11.11 -0.31 11.81
CA GLY A 184 12.35 -0.39 11.04
C GLY A 184 12.80 0.94 10.45
N GLY A 185 13.96 0.91 9.76
CA GLY A 185 14.65 2.11 9.26
C GLY A 185 13.85 2.92 8.25
N MET A 186 13.13 2.26 7.34
CA MET A 186 12.27 2.94 6.36
C MET A 186 11.12 3.67 7.05
N SER A 187 10.47 3.04 8.04
CA SER A 187 9.41 3.70 8.81
C SER A 187 9.94 4.92 9.59
N ALA A 188 11.11 4.79 10.20
CA ALA A 188 11.78 5.91 10.88
C ALA A 188 12.12 7.05 9.91
N TYR A 189 12.62 6.71 8.72
CA TYR A 189 12.91 7.67 7.66
C TYR A 189 11.65 8.42 7.22
N LEU A 190 10.57 7.72 6.88
CA LEU A 190 9.30 8.34 6.47
C LEU A 190 8.69 9.18 7.59
N ASN A 191 8.79 8.74 8.85
CA ASN A 191 8.40 9.56 10.02
C ASN A 191 9.18 10.88 10.07
N LYS A 192 10.50 10.82 9.89
CA LYS A 192 11.35 12.02 9.87
C LYS A 192 10.96 12.97 8.73
N VAL A 193 10.64 12.44 7.56
CA VAL A 193 10.17 13.24 6.41
C VAL A 193 8.85 13.94 6.73
N ARG A 194 7.87 13.23 7.32
CA ARG A 194 6.54 13.78 7.65
C ARG A 194 6.55 14.85 8.76
N THR A 195 7.45 14.72 9.74
CA THR A 195 7.46 15.57 10.94
C THR A 195 8.28 16.84 10.80
N ARG A 196 8.91 17.06 9.65
CA ARG A 196 9.70 18.30 9.43
C ARG A 196 8.82 19.54 9.40
N LYS A 197 9.38 20.63 9.92
CA LYS A 197 8.72 21.95 10.00
C LYS A 197 8.31 22.45 8.62
N GLU A 198 9.09 22.12 7.57
CA GLU A 198 8.77 22.49 6.19
C GLU A 198 7.49 21.78 5.69
N TYR A 199 7.22 20.55 6.11
CA TYR A 199 5.95 19.86 5.81
C TYR A 199 4.77 20.51 6.53
N VAL A 200 4.95 20.95 7.75
CA VAL A 200 3.92 21.65 8.55
C VAL A 200 3.64 23.03 7.96
N ALA A 201 4.68 23.74 7.51
CA ALA A 201 4.57 25.03 6.78
C ALA A 201 3.98 24.87 5.36
N PHE A 202 4.21 23.70 4.74
CA PHE A 202 3.75 23.35 3.40
C PHE A 202 2.23 23.16 3.31
N LYS A 203 1.55 22.83 4.38
CA LYS A 203 0.07 22.88 4.45
C LYS A 203 -0.51 24.25 4.09
N GLY A 204 0.32 25.30 4.07
CA GLY A 204 -0.05 26.67 3.72
C GLY A 204 0.35 27.15 2.32
N ASN A 205 1.36 26.52 1.67
CA ASN A 205 1.91 27.04 0.40
C ASN A 205 2.20 25.92 -0.61
N VAL A 206 1.14 25.48 -1.31
CA VAL A 206 1.19 24.44 -2.35
C VAL A 206 2.07 24.82 -3.56
N GLU A 207 2.15 26.12 -3.88
CA GLU A 207 2.89 26.63 -5.04
C GLU A 207 4.40 26.36 -5.01
N GLN A 208 5.03 26.40 -3.84
CA GLN A 208 6.49 26.29 -3.73
C GLN A 208 7.04 24.87 -3.91
N SER A 209 6.24 23.84 -3.70
CA SER A 209 6.70 22.44 -3.86
C SER A 209 6.58 21.95 -5.29
N LEU A 210 5.65 22.49 -6.04
CA LEU A 210 5.52 22.22 -7.48
C LEU A 210 6.68 22.83 -8.27
N LEU A 211 7.34 23.86 -7.73
CA LEU A 211 8.54 24.48 -8.31
C LEU A 211 9.80 23.59 -8.22
N ARG A 212 9.76 22.49 -7.47
CA ARG A 212 10.88 21.52 -7.37
C ARG A 212 10.89 20.46 -8.46
N ILE A 213 9.87 20.42 -9.31
CA ILE A 213 9.87 19.51 -10.46
C ILE A 213 10.88 20.04 -11.49
N PRO A 214 11.84 19.19 -11.95
CA PRO A 214 12.83 19.61 -12.94
C PRO A 214 12.16 20.13 -14.21
N GLY A 215 12.50 21.32 -14.64
CA GLY A 215 11.92 21.98 -15.82
C GLY A 215 11.46 23.42 -15.57
N ILE A 216 11.13 23.81 -14.33
CA ILE A 216 10.65 25.15 -13.97
C ILE A 216 11.70 25.95 -13.17
N GLY A 217 12.74 25.30 -12.62
CA GLY A 217 13.67 25.87 -11.65
C GLY A 217 15.09 26.18 -12.15
N LYS A 218 15.33 26.44 -13.43
CA LYS A 218 16.70 26.70 -13.92
C LYS A 218 17.36 27.96 -13.34
N GLU A 219 16.61 28.95 -12.88
CA GLU A 219 17.18 30.16 -12.28
C GLU A 219 17.45 30.06 -10.78
N LEU A 220 16.72 29.22 -10.03
CA LEU A 220 16.95 29.01 -8.60
C LEU A 220 18.10 28.07 -8.27
N THR A 221 18.50 27.19 -9.20
CA THR A 221 19.61 26.26 -9.00
C THR A 221 20.99 26.90 -8.90
N THR A 222 21.15 28.13 -9.41
CA THR A 222 22.42 28.85 -9.39
C THR A 222 22.79 29.38 -7.99
N ILE A 223 21.79 29.69 -7.17
CA ILE A 223 21.98 30.18 -5.79
C ILE A 223 22.30 29.02 -4.81
N LEU A 224 21.77 27.83 -5.07
CA LEU A 224 21.94 26.66 -4.22
C LEU A 224 23.24 25.90 -4.47
N LYS A 225 23.90 26.08 -5.62
CA LYS A 225 25.17 25.41 -5.98
C LYS A 225 26.41 25.98 -5.29
N LYS A 226 26.32 27.11 -4.58
CA LYS A 226 27.49 27.79 -3.97
C LYS A 226 27.73 27.52 -2.49
N SER A 227 26.96 26.69 -1.80
CA SER A 227 27.23 26.32 -0.40
C SER A 227 27.52 24.82 -0.29
N LYS A 228 28.72 24.56 0.17
CA LYS A 228 29.41 23.28 0.37
C LYS A 228 28.55 22.03 0.64
N ASP A 229 28.82 21.00 -0.17
CA ASP A 229 28.09 19.72 -0.32
C ASP A 229 27.92 18.86 0.93
N SER A 230 28.65 19.09 1.99
CA SER A 230 28.67 18.19 3.16
C SER A 230 27.57 18.43 4.20
N ILE A 231 26.93 19.62 4.20
CA ILE A 231 25.86 19.95 5.17
C ILE A 231 24.47 19.71 4.56
N LYS A 232 24.36 19.68 3.22
CA LYS A 232 23.09 19.46 2.51
C LYS A 232 22.55 18.04 2.66
N GLN A 233 23.40 17.04 2.75
CA GLN A 233 23.01 15.63 2.84
C GLN A 233 22.19 15.29 4.09
N LEU A 234 22.32 16.07 5.15
CA LEU A 234 21.59 15.83 6.42
C LEU A 234 20.15 16.38 6.45
N PHE A 235 19.74 17.18 5.45
CA PHE A 235 18.57 18.04 5.64
C PHE A 235 17.48 18.02 4.56
N VAL A 236 17.63 17.31 3.42
CA VAL A 236 16.60 17.30 2.35
C VAL A 236 15.73 16.05 2.45
N PRO A 237 14.39 16.18 2.57
CA PRO A 237 13.48 15.04 2.44
C PRO A 237 13.59 14.42 1.05
N GLY A 238 13.61 13.09 0.98
CA GLY A 238 13.64 12.40 -0.31
C GLY A 238 15.01 12.00 -0.84
N MET A 239 16.10 12.46 -0.23
CA MET A 239 17.47 12.13 -0.70
C MET A 239 17.70 10.64 -0.92
N TYR A 240 17.16 9.77 -0.07
CA TYR A 240 17.30 8.33 -0.25
C TYR A 240 16.86 7.84 -1.64
N PHE A 241 15.70 8.31 -2.12
CA PHE A 241 15.19 7.95 -3.43
C PHE A 241 15.94 8.67 -4.56
N GLU A 242 16.31 9.92 -4.34
CA GLU A 242 17.09 10.72 -5.31
C GLU A 242 18.50 10.15 -5.50
N ASP A 243 19.14 9.71 -4.42
CA ASP A 243 20.43 9.01 -4.48
C ASP A 243 20.34 7.68 -5.25
N MET A 244 19.17 7.04 -5.25
CA MET A 244 18.85 5.88 -6.08
C MET A 244 18.44 6.25 -7.52
N GLY A 245 18.51 7.52 -7.92
CA GLY A 245 18.15 7.97 -9.27
C GLY A 245 16.65 8.08 -9.53
N ILE A 246 15.82 8.16 -8.49
CA ILE A 246 14.37 8.28 -8.57
C ILE A 246 13.96 9.67 -8.08
N THR A 247 13.28 10.44 -8.91
CA THR A 247 12.78 11.77 -8.51
C THR A 247 11.75 11.63 -7.41
N TYR A 248 11.85 12.46 -6.37
CA TYR A 248 10.96 12.42 -5.22
C TYR A 248 10.15 13.71 -5.11
N VAL A 249 8.82 13.56 -4.97
CA VAL A 249 7.88 14.65 -4.73
C VAL A 249 7.03 14.35 -3.50
N GLY A 250 6.94 15.29 -2.60
CA GLY A 250 6.12 15.14 -1.41
C GLY A 250 6.85 15.41 -0.10
N PRO A 251 6.22 15.07 1.04
CA PRO A 251 4.88 14.45 1.15
C PRO A 251 3.75 15.44 0.83
N ILE A 252 2.68 14.94 0.17
CA ILE A 252 1.49 15.73 -0.16
C ILE A 252 0.22 15.15 0.47
N ASP A 253 -0.82 15.96 0.61
CA ASP A 253 -2.11 15.52 1.15
C ASP A 253 -2.88 14.68 0.12
N GLY A 254 -2.99 13.37 0.34
CA GLY A 254 -3.72 12.43 -0.51
C GLY A 254 -5.25 12.58 -0.47
N HIS A 255 -5.76 13.51 0.34
CA HIS A 255 -7.19 13.86 0.38
C HIS A 255 -7.51 15.14 -0.38
N ASN A 256 -6.51 15.80 -0.97
CA ASN A 256 -6.68 16.96 -1.81
C ASN A 256 -6.66 16.54 -3.29
N VAL A 257 -7.86 16.28 -3.86
CA VAL A 257 -7.99 15.80 -5.25
C VAL A 257 -7.37 16.77 -6.26
N PRO A 258 -7.64 18.09 -6.23
CA PRO A 258 -7.04 19.03 -7.19
C PRO A 258 -5.50 19.01 -7.15
N LEU A 259 -4.91 19.00 -5.96
CA LEU A 259 -3.45 18.93 -5.79
C LEU A 259 -2.88 17.63 -6.37
N MET A 260 -3.55 16.51 -6.12
CA MET A 260 -3.14 15.20 -6.65
C MET A 260 -3.22 15.18 -8.18
N VAL A 261 -4.28 15.70 -8.76
CA VAL A 261 -4.47 15.78 -10.23
C VAL A 261 -3.37 16.62 -10.87
N ASP A 262 -3.07 17.82 -10.34
CA ASP A 262 -1.99 18.66 -10.87
C ASP A 262 -0.62 17.95 -10.76
N THR A 263 -0.33 17.36 -9.60
CA THR A 263 0.94 16.62 -9.39
C THR A 263 1.09 15.44 -10.35
N LEU A 264 0.02 14.65 -10.55
CA LEU A 264 0.02 13.51 -11.46
C LEU A 264 0.20 13.94 -12.92
N ASN A 265 -0.49 15.01 -13.35
CA ASN A 265 -0.35 15.53 -14.72
C ASN A 265 1.08 16.00 -15.01
N ARG A 266 1.75 16.62 -14.05
CA ARG A 266 3.18 16.99 -14.18
C ARG A 266 4.07 15.76 -14.20
N ALA A 267 3.79 14.76 -13.36
CA ALA A 267 4.55 13.54 -13.32
C ALA A 267 4.47 12.75 -14.64
N LYS A 268 3.32 12.77 -15.33
CA LYS A 268 3.17 12.14 -16.67
C LYS A 268 4.10 12.75 -17.73
N GLN A 269 4.52 13.99 -17.56
CA GLN A 269 5.38 14.70 -18.53
C GLN A 269 6.87 14.47 -18.31
N LEU A 270 7.25 13.75 -17.25
CA LEU A 270 8.66 13.48 -16.94
C LEU A 270 9.15 12.24 -17.68
N ASP A 271 10.36 12.29 -18.21
CA ASP A 271 11.06 11.15 -18.82
C ASP A 271 11.94 10.41 -17.82
N GLU A 272 11.45 10.24 -16.59
CA GLU A 272 12.21 9.60 -15.51
C GLU A 272 11.28 8.96 -14.47
N PRO A 273 11.76 8.00 -13.68
CA PRO A 273 10.97 7.43 -12.60
C PRO A 273 10.76 8.46 -11.49
N ILE A 274 9.53 8.51 -10.98
CA ILE A 274 9.14 9.46 -9.94
C ILE A 274 8.36 8.76 -8.81
N ILE A 275 8.72 9.09 -7.56
CA ILE A 275 7.93 8.73 -6.38
C ILE A 275 7.15 9.97 -5.92
N ILE A 276 5.84 9.85 -5.89
CA ILE A 276 4.94 10.81 -5.26
C ILE A 276 4.57 10.27 -3.88
N HIS A 277 5.12 10.86 -2.84
CA HIS A 277 4.82 10.50 -1.45
C HIS A 277 3.53 11.17 -1.00
N VAL A 278 2.51 10.36 -0.75
CA VAL A 278 1.15 10.81 -0.44
C VAL A 278 0.79 10.40 0.98
N VAL A 279 0.37 11.35 1.80
CA VAL A 279 -0.08 11.07 3.18
C VAL A 279 -1.59 10.92 3.20
N THR A 280 -2.07 9.78 3.71
CA THR A 280 -3.49 9.49 3.83
C THR A 280 -3.89 9.10 5.25
N LYS A 281 -5.19 9.09 5.53
CA LYS A 281 -5.75 8.65 6.81
C LYS A 281 -6.52 7.36 6.64
N LYS A 282 -5.99 6.26 7.17
CA LYS A 282 -6.64 4.94 7.14
C LYS A 282 -7.98 4.99 7.89
N GLY A 283 -9.04 4.44 7.28
CA GLY A 283 -10.39 4.45 7.87
C GLY A 283 -11.17 5.77 7.76
N LYS A 284 -10.64 6.77 7.01
CA LYS A 284 -11.24 8.11 6.92
C LYS A 284 -12.74 8.11 6.64
N GLY A 285 -13.45 8.88 7.44
CA GLY A 285 -14.89 9.09 7.31
C GLY A 285 -15.76 8.04 8.01
N TYR A 286 -15.13 7.08 8.73
CA TYR A 286 -15.83 6.16 9.62
C TYR A 286 -15.09 6.06 10.96
N ARG A 287 -15.63 6.74 11.99
CA ARG A 287 -14.98 6.88 13.29
C ARG A 287 -14.46 5.57 13.91
N PRO A 288 -15.23 4.45 13.92
CA PRO A 288 -14.71 3.18 14.44
C PRO A 288 -13.46 2.68 13.70
N ALA A 289 -13.38 2.85 12.36
CA ALA A 289 -12.23 2.45 11.57
C ALA A 289 -11.05 3.42 11.73
N GLU A 290 -11.29 4.70 11.98
CA GLU A 290 -10.23 5.67 12.29
C GLU A 290 -9.59 5.41 13.66
N GLN A 291 -10.39 4.97 14.64
CA GLN A 291 -9.93 4.66 16.00
C GLN A 291 -9.25 3.30 16.12
N ASN A 292 -9.68 2.33 15.31
CA ASN A 292 -9.08 0.99 15.29
C ASN A 292 -8.91 0.47 13.85
N PRO A 293 -7.99 1.05 13.08
CA PRO A 293 -7.78 0.68 11.68
C PRO A 293 -7.31 -0.76 11.49
N ALA A 294 -6.68 -1.38 12.49
CA ALA A 294 -6.28 -2.78 12.47
C ALA A 294 -7.50 -3.73 12.44
N LYS A 295 -8.51 -3.48 13.28
CA LYS A 295 -9.78 -4.25 13.29
C LYS A 295 -10.48 -4.21 11.94
N PHE A 296 -10.45 -3.04 11.27
CA PHE A 296 -11.11 -2.81 9.99
C PHE A 296 -10.18 -2.99 8.77
N HIS A 297 -8.97 -3.49 8.97
CA HIS A 297 -8.10 -3.85 7.85
C HIS A 297 -8.71 -4.97 7.01
N GLY A 298 -9.16 -6.05 7.67
CA GLY A 298 -9.94 -7.13 7.05
C GLY A 298 -11.01 -7.58 8.05
N ILE A 299 -12.26 -7.18 7.84
CA ILE A 299 -13.37 -7.41 8.78
C ILE A 299 -14.43 -8.32 8.18
N SER A 300 -14.99 -9.21 8.99
CA SER A 300 -16.21 -9.96 8.68
C SER A 300 -17.43 -9.05 8.67
N PRO A 301 -18.62 -9.49 8.22
CA PRO A 301 -19.85 -8.69 8.30
C PRO A 301 -20.07 -8.09 9.69
N PHE A 302 -20.40 -6.80 9.73
CA PHE A 302 -20.44 -6.04 10.98
C PHE A 302 -21.57 -5.01 11.01
N SER A 303 -21.95 -4.57 12.22
CA SER A 303 -22.93 -3.50 12.44
C SER A 303 -22.28 -2.13 12.17
N LEU A 304 -22.84 -1.36 11.24
CA LEU A 304 -22.38 0.01 10.96
C LEU A 304 -22.50 0.94 12.19
N LYS A 305 -23.49 0.69 13.06
CA LYS A 305 -23.76 1.52 14.24
C LYS A 305 -22.69 1.32 15.32
N THR A 306 -22.29 0.08 15.55
CA THR A 306 -21.36 -0.27 16.65
C THR A 306 -19.96 -0.61 16.19
N GLY A 307 -19.78 -0.99 14.92
CA GLY A 307 -18.50 -1.52 14.41
C GLY A 307 -18.21 -2.95 14.87
N GLU A 308 -19.16 -3.63 15.50
CA GLU A 308 -18.99 -4.99 15.98
C GLU A 308 -19.40 -6.03 14.94
N VAL A 309 -18.66 -7.15 14.89
CA VAL A 309 -18.92 -8.27 13.98
C VAL A 309 -20.27 -8.92 14.34
N LEU A 310 -21.13 -9.08 13.34
CA LEU A 310 -22.51 -9.55 13.54
C LEU A 310 -22.60 -11.04 13.91
N LYS A 311 -21.73 -11.87 13.38
CA LYS A 311 -21.75 -13.31 13.61
C LYS A 311 -20.31 -13.81 13.83
N LYS A 312 -20.07 -14.45 14.96
CA LYS A 312 -18.88 -15.28 15.18
C LYS A 312 -19.24 -16.70 14.73
N SER A 313 -18.33 -17.35 14.01
CA SER A 313 -18.49 -18.79 13.74
C SER A 313 -18.36 -19.55 15.05
N ASP A 314 -19.30 -20.45 15.31
CA ASP A 314 -19.23 -21.35 16.47
C ASP A 314 -18.14 -22.41 16.29
N ASN A 315 -17.78 -22.68 15.04
CA ASN A 315 -16.68 -23.60 14.71
C ASN A 315 -15.35 -22.85 14.58
N PRO A 316 -14.28 -23.36 15.18
CA PRO A 316 -12.96 -22.80 15.02
C PRO A 316 -12.52 -22.91 13.55
N SER A 317 -11.83 -21.88 13.04
CA SER A 317 -11.20 -21.96 11.72
C SER A 317 -10.05 -22.97 11.72
N ASN A 318 -9.69 -23.52 10.55
CA ASN A 318 -8.51 -24.39 10.40
C ASN A 318 -7.25 -23.73 10.98
N THR A 319 -7.10 -22.42 10.77
CA THR A 319 -5.99 -21.65 11.33
C THR A 319 -6.01 -21.61 12.86
N ALA A 320 -7.19 -21.46 13.48
CA ALA A 320 -7.30 -21.48 14.94
C ALA A 320 -6.92 -22.85 15.51
N VAL A 321 -7.45 -23.93 14.93
CA VAL A 321 -7.12 -25.30 15.34
C VAL A 321 -5.62 -25.57 15.21
N PHE A 322 -5.03 -25.19 14.08
CA PHE A 322 -3.60 -25.34 13.86
C PHE A 322 -2.76 -24.54 14.87
N SER A 323 -3.11 -23.28 15.11
CA SER A 323 -2.41 -22.40 16.06
C SER A 323 -2.49 -22.96 17.49
N ASP A 324 -3.67 -23.39 17.93
CA ASP A 324 -3.86 -23.96 19.26
C ASP A 324 -3.05 -25.26 19.44
N THR A 325 -3.02 -26.11 18.40
CA THR A 325 -2.22 -27.33 18.41
C THR A 325 -0.73 -27.01 18.48
N LEU A 326 -0.25 -26.08 17.63
CA LEU A 326 1.15 -25.66 17.64
C LEU A 326 1.58 -25.09 19.00
N ILE A 327 0.74 -24.23 19.61
CA ILE A 327 1.00 -23.69 20.95
C ILE A 327 1.07 -24.79 22.00
N LYS A 328 0.17 -25.79 21.93
CA LYS A 328 0.19 -26.95 22.87
C LYS A 328 1.48 -27.77 22.73
N GLU A 329 1.92 -28.03 21.51
CA GLU A 329 3.14 -28.80 21.28
C GLU A 329 4.40 -28.01 21.65
N ALA A 330 4.47 -26.71 21.33
CA ALA A 330 5.58 -25.87 21.73
C ALA A 330 5.70 -25.68 23.26
N LYS A 331 4.60 -25.81 24.01
CA LYS A 331 4.64 -25.84 25.48
C LYS A 331 5.25 -27.13 26.03
N LYS A 332 5.10 -28.26 25.32
CA LYS A 332 5.66 -29.55 25.71
C LYS A 332 7.14 -29.67 25.32
N ASP A 333 7.48 -29.16 24.14
CA ASP A 333 8.84 -29.21 23.61
C ASP A 333 9.31 -27.80 23.21
N LYS A 334 10.23 -27.24 24.00
CA LYS A 334 10.84 -25.92 23.81
C LYS A 334 11.69 -25.79 22.51
N LYS A 335 11.97 -26.93 21.85
CA LYS A 335 12.67 -26.94 20.56
C LYS A 335 11.76 -26.62 19.36
N ILE A 336 10.45 -26.63 19.57
CA ILE A 336 9.49 -26.28 18.53
C ILE A 336 9.42 -24.77 18.41
N VAL A 337 9.81 -24.26 17.25
CA VAL A 337 9.71 -22.83 16.87
C VAL A 337 8.91 -22.70 15.58
N ALA A 338 8.20 -21.57 15.48
CA ALA A 338 7.41 -21.27 14.28
C ALA A 338 7.82 -19.94 13.69
N VAL A 339 7.95 -19.91 12.37
CA VAL A 339 8.25 -18.70 11.59
C VAL A 339 7.18 -18.54 10.52
N THR A 340 6.61 -17.36 10.40
CA THR A 340 5.59 -17.06 9.39
C THR A 340 5.80 -15.68 8.81
N ALA A 341 5.53 -15.53 7.50
CA ALA A 341 5.53 -14.25 6.82
C ALA A 341 4.31 -13.38 7.17
N ALA A 342 3.40 -13.87 8.02
CA ALA A 342 2.14 -13.20 8.40
C ALA A 342 1.29 -12.72 7.18
N ILE A 343 1.40 -13.43 6.07
CA ILE A 343 0.61 -13.17 4.86
C ILE A 343 -0.75 -13.85 5.03
N GLY A 344 -1.75 -13.08 5.42
CA GLY A 344 -3.10 -13.60 5.60
C GLY A 344 -3.98 -12.64 6.40
N PRO A 345 -5.29 -12.91 6.51
CA PRO A 345 -6.16 -12.08 7.35
C PRO A 345 -5.64 -12.06 8.79
N PRO A 346 -5.88 -10.97 9.54
CA PRO A 346 -5.33 -10.73 10.89
C PRO A 346 -5.71 -11.79 11.93
N HIS A 347 -6.48 -12.78 11.55
CA HIS A 347 -6.86 -13.93 12.38
C HIS A 347 -6.01 -15.19 12.12
N CYS A 348 -5.10 -15.13 11.15
CA CYS A 348 -4.19 -16.23 10.87
C CYS A 348 -3.04 -16.20 11.88
N ILE A 349 -3.16 -16.92 12.95
CA ILE A 349 -2.21 -17.14 14.01
C ILE A 349 -2.12 -15.94 15.00
N PRO A 350 -2.99 -15.82 15.98
CA PRO A 350 -2.68 -15.06 17.17
C PRO A 350 -1.66 -15.86 18.01
N ILE A 351 -0.39 -15.87 17.59
CA ILE A 351 0.66 -16.40 18.45
C ILE A 351 0.94 -15.34 19.50
N ARG A 352 0.15 -15.32 20.56
CA ARG A 352 0.50 -14.65 21.80
C ARG A 352 1.42 -15.59 22.60
N PHE A 353 2.71 -15.46 22.40
CA PHE A 353 3.67 -15.91 23.39
C PHE A 353 3.85 -14.79 24.40
N THR A 354 3.19 -14.88 25.53
CA THR A 354 3.53 -14.06 26.69
C THR A 354 4.74 -14.69 27.36
N ALA A 355 5.89 -14.07 27.16
CA ALA A 355 7.09 -14.46 27.89
C ALA A 355 6.96 -13.98 29.35
N THR A 356 6.90 -14.91 30.27
CA THR A 356 7.25 -14.66 31.66
C THR A 356 8.54 -15.41 31.97
N ASN A 357 9.59 -14.64 32.30
CA ASN A 357 10.88 -15.12 32.82
C ASN A 357 11.64 -16.12 31.93
N ASN A 358 12.54 -15.60 31.09
CA ASN A 358 13.48 -16.33 30.22
C ASN A 358 12.88 -17.10 29.03
N GLU A 359 11.69 -16.80 28.58
CA GLU A 359 11.11 -17.39 27.38
C GLU A 359 11.29 -16.47 26.17
N ILE A 360 11.59 -17.09 25.03
CA ILE A 360 11.79 -16.38 23.76
C ILE A 360 10.45 -15.83 23.28
N ALA A 361 10.32 -14.50 23.27
CA ALA A 361 9.17 -13.84 22.68
C ALA A 361 9.43 -13.57 21.21
N TYR A 362 8.60 -14.12 20.33
CA TYR A 362 8.57 -13.80 18.91
C TYR A 362 7.46 -12.79 18.65
N THR A 363 7.85 -11.59 18.27
CA THR A 363 6.90 -10.63 17.70
C THR A 363 6.92 -10.83 16.19
N ILE A 364 5.83 -11.33 15.65
CA ILE A 364 5.64 -11.34 14.20
C ILE A 364 5.32 -9.91 13.79
N LEU A 365 6.31 -9.25 13.26
CA LEU A 365 6.12 -7.96 12.62
C LEU A 365 5.58 -8.22 11.21
N PRO A 366 4.52 -7.55 10.78
CA PRO A 366 4.13 -7.59 9.38
C PRO A 366 5.32 -7.08 8.57
N GLN A 367 5.93 -7.96 7.77
CA GLN A 367 7.03 -7.68 6.85
C GLN A 367 8.46 -7.55 7.43
N SER A 368 8.70 -7.77 8.72
CA SER A 368 10.06 -7.89 9.23
C SER A 368 10.13 -8.87 10.39
N MET A 369 11.16 -9.69 10.40
CA MET A 369 11.45 -10.61 11.50
C MET A 369 12.48 -9.94 12.43
N ALA A 370 12.15 -9.75 13.70
CA ALA A 370 13.14 -9.46 14.72
C ALA A 370 13.41 -10.75 15.51
N VAL A 371 14.57 -11.35 15.28
CA VAL A 371 15.07 -12.47 16.09
C VAL A 371 16.02 -11.87 17.12
N LYS A 372 15.73 -12.04 18.42
CA LYS A 372 16.74 -11.79 19.45
C LYS A 372 17.85 -12.84 19.31
N SER A 373 19.07 -12.33 19.21
CA SER A 373 20.31 -13.09 19.01
C SER A 373 20.45 -14.21 20.00
N GLU A 374 20.50 -15.44 19.52
CA GLU A 374 21.24 -16.60 20.00
C GLU A 374 20.75 -17.92 19.41
N ILE A 375 19.82 -17.88 18.42
CA ILE A 375 19.39 -19.11 17.76
C ILE A 375 19.64 -19.00 16.25
N TYR A 376 20.64 -19.75 15.76
CA TYR A 376 20.81 -20.00 14.33
C TYR A 376 19.76 -20.99 13.86
N VAL A 377 18.76 -20.54 13.09
CA VAL A 377 17.84 -21.39 12.38
C VAL A 377 18.15 -21.31 10.89
N PRO A 378 18.53 -22.40 10.23
CA PRO A 378 18.64 -22.38 8.77
C PRO A 378 17.27 -22.19 8.17
N ILE A 379 17.06 -21.07 7.51
CA ILE A 379 15.81 -20.73 6.83
C ILE A 379 15.85 -21.33 5.44
N PHE A 380 15.05 -22.36 5.18
CA PHE A 380 14.75 -22.79 3.81
C PHE A 380 13.44 -22.16 3.36
N PHE A 381 13.51 -21.25 2.40
CA PHE A 381 12.35 -20.74 1.68
C PHE A 381 11.92 -21.75 0.61
N LEU A 382 10.75 -22.33 0.76
CA LEU A 382 10.06 -22.95 -0.36
C LEU A 382 9.05 -21.94 -0.91
N LEU A 383 9.33 -21.45 -2.10
CA LEU A 383 8.42 -20.64 -2.90
C LEU A 383 7.11 -21.41 -3.16
N ASN A 384 5.98 -20.77 -2.89
CA ASN A 384 4.62 -21.13 -3.32
C ASN A 384 3.72 -21.98 -2.43
N LEU A 385 4.00 -22.16 -1.15
CA LEU A 385 2.99 -22.72 -0.25
C LEU A 385 3.02 -21.94 1.07
N ASN A 386 1.82 -21.65 1.63
CA ASN A 386 1.67 -21.22 3.02
C ASN A 386 2.04 -22.41 3.95
N VAL A 387 3.29 -22.81 3.91
CA VAL A 387 3.78 -23.95 4.68
C VAL A 387 4.57 -23.45 5.86
N LEU A 388 4.07 -23.77 7.00
CA LEU A 388 4.81 -23.69 8.24
C LEU A 388 5.81 -24.84 8.27
N TYR A 389 7.09 -24.56 8.39
CA TYR A 389 8.09 -25.61 8.60
C TYR A 389 8.38 -25.73 10.09
N ILE A 390 8.09 -26.89 10.65
CA ILE A 390 8.44 -27.27 12.02
C ILE A 390 9.58 -28.28 11.92
N LYS A 391 10.76 -27.91 12.38
CA LYS A 391 11.89 -28.80 12.47
C LYS A 391 12.23 -29.05 13.94
N PRO A 392 12.24 -30.29 14.43
CA PRO A 392 12.83 -30.58 15.71
C PRO A 392 14.35 -30.36 15.62
N LEU A 393 14.89 -29.60 16.55
CA LEU A 393 16.34 -29.45 16.70
C LEU A 393 16.87 -30.75 17.28
N THR A 394 17.26 -31.67 16.42
CA THR A 394 18.09 -32.80 16.85
C THR A 394 19.51 -32.32 16.99
N ASN A 395 20.06 -32.45 18.15
CA ASN A 395 21.45 -32.17 18.44
C ASN A 395 22.32 -33.21 17.75
N PRO A 396 23.26 -32.86 16.88
CA PRO A 396 24.35 -33.76 16.53
C PRO A 396 25.58 -33.26 17.30
N TYR A 397 25.91 -33.98 18.37
CA TYR A 397 27.16 -33.94 19.13
C TYR A 397 27.58 -32.62 19.73
#